data_48b13ef4bd720fd73a41cbf763c0a048
#
_entry.id   48b13ef4bd720fd73a41cbf763c0a048
#
_cell.length_a   1.000
_cell.length_b   1.000
_cell.length_c   1.000
_cell.angle_alpha   90.00
_cell.angle_beta   90.00
_cell.angle_gamma   90.00
#
_symmetry.space_group_name_H-M   'P 1'
#
loop_
_entity.id
_entity.type
_entity.pdbx_description
1 polymer ?
#
loop_
_entity_poly.entity_id
_entity_poly.type
_entity_poly.pdbx_seq_one_letter_code
_entity_poly.pdbx_strand_id
1 'polypeptide(L)'
;YLLSKLALLQIKKNKKKQLQDKLNLDDIRDIEVVELPEEKIKKISELVEKAEEKAEKSLSILEQAQAIFYQKSGIDFSKIQKEKTFSVNLSDFAEYDLWTPAFSYPLYVNTLKAIQKKWQTIPLSEIATVKKGNEVGSDNYNKYLDKKDSDIPFIRTSDLVNYEVDQFPDFYIPEEIYQELMQDVKAGDVLFTKDGKIGMSAMITKNDKAIIASGMVRLRLKAEAKKYNLSSEYLFIVLSLKETGLYPAIRRTVVASTIPHLREERLKEFEIPILDKTSMDEITKLVKEAFELKDEKKKLIKEVREEIDSYFDI
;
A
#
# COMPACT_ATOMS: atom_id res chain seq x y z
N TYR A 1 3.26 -22.11 -11.16
CA TYR A 1 4.32 -22.27 -12.17
C TYR A 1 4.83 -20.93 -12.70
N LEU A 2 3.98 -20.03 -13.21
CA LEU A 2 4.42 -18.75 -13.83
C LEU A 2 5.27 -17.85 -12.92
N LEU A 3 5.23 -18.04 -11.62
CA LEU A 3 6.08 -17.34 -10.64
C LEU A 3 7.36 -18.10 -10.30
N SER A 4 7.58 -19.31 -10.83
CA SER A 4 8.83 -20.06 -10.64
C SER A 4 10.00 -19.41 -11.36
N LYS A 5 11.23 -19.71 -10.91
CA LYS A 5 12.45 -19.23 -11.58
C LYS A 5 12.49 -19.63 -13.06
N LEU A 6 12.09 -20.87 -13.37
CA LEU A 6 12.07 -21.39 -14.75
C LEU A 6 11.13 -20.60 -15.67
N ALA A 7 9.88 -20.37 -15.23
CA ALA A 7 8.93 -19.59 -16.01
C ALA A 7 9.39 -18.14 -16.19
N LEU A 8 9.94 -17.52 -15.15
CA LEU A 8 10.48 -16.15 -15.21
C LEU A 8 11.66 -16.05 -16.18
N LEU A 9 12.51 -17.07 -16.29
CA LEU A 9 13.60 -17.11 -17.28
C LEU A 9 13.04 -17.17 -18.71
N GLN A 10 12.02 -17.98 -18.95
CA GLN A 10 11.35 -18.04 -20.27
C GLN A 10 10.70 -16.69 -20.62
N ILE A 11 9.98 -16.08 -19.68
CA ILE A 11 9.40 -14.76 -19.83
C ILE A 11 10.46 -13.71 -20.17
N LYS A 12 11.59 -13.70 -19.46
CA LYS A 12 12.71 -12.79 -19.76
C LYS A 12 13.29 -13.02 -21.16
N LYS A 13 13.46 -14.26 -21.58
CA LYS A 13 13.97 -14.64 -22.90
C LYS A 13 13.04 -14.15 -24.02
N ASN A 14 11.74 -14.24 -23.82
CA ASN A 14 10.72 -13.91 -24.81
C ASN A 14 10.38 -12.40 -24.83
N LYS A 15 10.80 -11.64 -23.84
CA LYS A 15 10.62 -10.18 -23.79
C LYS A 15 11.30 -9.49 -24.97
N LYS A 16 10.52 -8.79 -25.80
CA LYS A 16 11.07 -7.94 -26.85
C LYS A 16 11.51 -6.60 -26.25
N LYS A 17 12.83 -6.30 -26.33
CA LYS A 17 13.40 -5.03 -25.91
C LYS A 17 12.85 -3.90 -26.77
N GLN A 18 11.92 -3.13 -26.22
CA GLN A 18 11.41 -1.88 -26.78
C GLN A 18 11.50 -0.80 -25.68
N LEU A 19 11.08 0.44 -25.97
CA LEU A 19 10.96 1.53 -24.96
C LEU A 19 10.16 1.11 -23.72
N GLN A 20 9.21 0.20 -23.90
CA GLN A 20 8.55 -0.56 -22.84
C GLN A 20 8.60 -2.03 -23.21
N ASP A 21 9.12 -2.86 -22.33
CA ASP A 21 9.14 -4.31 -22.51
C ASP A 21 7.72 -4.83 -22.71
N LYS A 22 7.51 -5.59 -23.78
CA LYS A 22 6.20 -6.17 -24.12
C LYS A 22 6.33 -7.68 -24.29
N LEU A 23 5.33 -8.39 -23.77
CA LEU A 23 5.02 -9.77 -24.11
C LEU A 23 3.76 -9.78 -24.98
N ASN A 24 3.83 -10.39 -26.16
CA ASN A 24 2.65 -10.64 -26.97
C ASN A 24 1.96 -11.92 -26.50
N LEU A 25 0.71 -12.14 -26.93
CA LEU A 25 -0.04 -13.35 -26.59
C LEU A 25 0.66 -14.62 -27.06
N ASP A 26 1.34 -14.58 -28.20
CA ASP A 26 2.10 -15.71 -28.73
C ASP A 26 3.33 -16.01 -27.86
N ASP A 27 4.06 -14.98 -27.39
CA ASP A 27 5.19 -15.13 -26.46
C ASP A 27 4.74 -15.81 -25.14
N ILE A 28 3.48 -15.61 -24.71
CA ILE A 28 2.91 -16.27 -23.54
C ILE A 28 2.51 -17.72 -23.85
N ARG A 29 1.96 -17.99 -25.04
CA ARG A 29 1.60 -19.35 -25.49
C ARG A 29 2.81 -20.26 -25.66
N ASP A 30 3.95 -19.67 -25.99
CA ASP A 30 5.23 -20.37 -26.17
C ASP A 30 5.93 -20.70 -24.83
N ILE A 31 5.35 -20.33 -23.70
CA ILE A 31 5.89 -20.73 -22.40
C ILE A 31 5.65 -22.23 -22.20
N GLU A 32 6.75 -22.98 -22.13
CA GLU A 32 6.70 -24.39 -21.84
C GLU A 32 6.40 -24.63 -20.36
N VAL A 33 5.29 -25.30 -20.08
CA VAL A 33 4.89 -25.70 -18.73
C VAL A 33 5.38 -27.12 -18.50
N VAL A 34 6.25 -27.29 -17.54
CA VAL A 34 6.73 -28.62 -17.16
C VAL A 34 5.66 -29.34 -16.35
N GLU A 35 5.33 -30.54 -16.76
CA GLU A 35 4.42 -31.42 -16.04
C GLU A 35 5.13 -32.00 -14.81
N LEU A 36 4.62 -31.66 -13.62
CA LEU A 36 5.13 -32.20 -12.36
C LEU A 36 4.45 -33.54 -12.05
N PRO A 37 5.08 -34.40 -11.23
CA PRO A 37 4.43 -35.60 -10.73
C PRO A 37 3.11 -35.29 -10.01
N GLU A 38 2.12 -36.15 -10.17
CA GLU A 38 0.76 -35.93 -9.63
C GLU A 38 0.74 -35.62 -8.13
N GLU A 39 1.59 -36.29 -7.34
CA GLU A 39 1.73 -36.06 -5.92
C GLU A 39 2.21 -34.63 -5.61
N LYS A 40 3.15 -34.11 -6.39
CA LYS A 40 3.63 -32.73 -6.27
C LYS A 40 2.56 -31.72 -6.67
N ILE A 41 1.86 -31.97 -7.76
CA ILE A 41 0.73 -31.13 -8.20
C ILE A 41 -0.31 -31.04 -7.09
N LYS A 42 -0.68 -32.16 -6.49
CA LYS A 42 -1.65 -32.21 -5.39
C LYS A 42 -1.18 -31.38 -4.19
N LYS A 43 0.07 -31.58 -3.75
CA LYS A 43 0.65 -30.81 -2.61
C LYS A 43 0.63 -29.31 -2.90
N ILE A 44 1.09 -28.89 -4.08
CA ILE A 44 1.12 -27.49 -4.49
C ILE A 44 -0.29 -26.89 -4.53
N SER A 45 -1.26 -27.62 -5.12
CA SER A 45 -2.66 -27.18 -5.18
C SER A 45 -3.24 -26.95 -3.78
N GLU A 46 -3.03 -27.88 -2.85
CA GLU A 46 -3.50 -27.74 -1.47
C GLU A 46 -2.89 -26.51 -0.76
N LEU A 47 -1.61 -26.20 -1.03
CA LEU A 47 -0.95 -25.00 -0.46
C LEU A 47 -1.52 -23.73 -1.06
N VAL A 48 -1.76 -23.69 -2.38
CA VAL A 48 -2.36 -22.53 -3.07
C VAL A 48 -3.78 -22.30 -2.60
N GLU A 49 -4.62 -23.34 -2.52
CA GLU A 49 -6.00 -23.23 -2.02
C GLU A 49 -6.04 -22.65 -0.60
N LYS A 50 -5.17 -23.14 0.29
CA LYS A 50 -5.05 -22.58 1.64
C LYS A 50 -4.59 -21.12 1.63
N ALA A 51 -3.68 -20.74 0.72
CA ALA A 51 -3.22 -19.36 0.61
C ALA A 51 -4.35 -18.44 0.10
N GLU A 52 -5.15 -18.89 -0.86
CA GLU A 52 -6.31 -18.15 -1.38
C GLU A 52 -7.39 -17.97 -0.31
N GLU A 53 -7.73 -19.03 0.42
CA GLU A 53 -8.69 -18.94 1.54
C GLU A 53 -8.26 -17.90 2.56
N LYS A 54 -6.96 -17.87 2.93
CA LYS A 54 -6.44 -16.86 3.85
C LYS A 54 -6.47 -15.45 3.27
N ALA A 55 -6.20 -15.30 1.97
CA ALA A 55 -6.28 -14.02 1.28
C ALA A 55 -7.72 -13.46 1.31
N GLU A 56 -8.71 -14.26 0.91
CA GLU A 56 -10.12 -13.89 0.91
C GLU A 56 -10.63 -13.55 2.31
N LYS A 57 -10.31 -14.40 3.29
CA LYS A 57 -10.70 -14.16 4.69
C LYS A 57 -10.08 -12.87 5.22
N SER A 58 -8.81 -12.59 4.92
CA SER A 58 -8.15 -11.36 5.34
C SER A 58 -8.81 -10.10 4.77
N LEU A 59 -9.21 -10.13 3.49
CA LEU A 59 -9.90 -9.01 2.86
C LEU A 59 -11.29 -8.80 3.47
N SER A 60 -12.05 -9.87 3.69
CA SER A 60 -13.36 -9.80 4.35
C SER A 60 -13.28 -9.19 5.76
N ILE A 61 -12.25 -9.55 6.53
CA ILE A 61 -12.03 -8.97 7.87
C ILE A 61 -11.67 -7.48 7.77
N LEU A 62 -10.87 -7.07 6.78
CA LEU A 62 -10.57 -5.64 6.57
C LEU A 62 -11.82 -4.86 6.18
N GLU A 63 -12.69 -5.42 5.33
CA GLU A 63 -13.98 -4.83 5.00
C GLU A 63 -14.88 -4.67 6.23
N GLN A 64 -14.89 -5.66 7.13
CA GLN A 64 -15.59 -5.55 8.41
C GLN A 64 -15.03 -4.42 9.28
N ALA A 65 -13.70 -4.30 9.38
CA ALA A 65 -13.06 -3.22 10.14
C ALA A 65 -13.42 -1.83 9.56
N GLN A 66 -13.46 -1.70 8.23
CA GLN A 66 -13.92 -0.47 7.56
C GLN A 66 -15.40 -0.20 7.83
N ALA A 67 -16.26 -1.24 7.77
CA ALA A 67 -17.69 -1.11 8.05
C ALA A 67 -17.94 -0.63 9.49
N ILE A 68 -17.18 -1.16 10.46
CA ILE A 68 -17.22 -0.70 11.86
C ILE A 68 -16.87 0.78 11.95
N PHE A 69 -15.81 1.23 11.26
CA PHE A 69 -15.47 2.65 11.23
C PHE A 69 -16.63 3.50 10.74
N TYR A 70 -17.24 3.15 9.60
CA TYR A 70 -18.39 3.89 9.06
C TYR A 70 -19.58 3.90 10.03
N GLN A 71 -19.93 2.75 10.59
CA GLN A 71 -21.03 2.62 11.53
C GLN A 71 -20.80 3.46 12.80
N LYS A 72 -19.62 3.32 13.41
CA LYS A 72 -19.27 3.98 14.67
C LYS A 72 -18.98 5.46 14.49
N SER A 73 -18.50 5.89 13.32
CA SER A 73 -18.37 7.31 13.03
C SER A 73 -19.71 8.04 13.13
N GLY A 74 -20.82 7.34 12.86
CA GLY A 74 -22.17 7.89 12.89
C GLY A 74 -22.36 9.05 11.90
N ILE A 75 -21.56 9.09 10.83
CA ILE A 75 -21.62 10.08 9.76
C ILE A 75 -22.14 9.40 8.50
N ASP A 76 -23.25 9.92 7.98
CA ASP A 76 -23.77 9.47 6.69
C ASP A 76 -23.06 10.23 5.54
N PHE A 77 -21.93 9.70 5.11
CA PHE A 77 -21.13 10.29 4.03
C PHE A 77 -21.87 10.32 2.67
N SER A 78 -22.90 9.48 2.49
CA SER A 78 -23.69 9.45 1.25
C SER A 78 -24.50 10.72 1.05
N LYS A 79 -24.84 11.41 2.14
CA LYS A 79 -25.56 12.70 2.11
C LYS A 79 -24.68 13.91 1.75
N ILE A 80 -23.36 13.73 1.72
CA ILE A 80 -22.45 14.80 1.32
C ILE A 80 -22.46 14.88 -0.20
N GLN A 81 -23.06 15.96 -0.72
CA GLN A 81 -23.31 16.11 -2.15
C GLN A 81 -22.02 16.36 -2.95
N LYS A 82 -22.01 15.81 -4.16
CA LYS A 82 -21.04 16.13 -5.20
C LYS A 82 -21.59 17.28 -6.03
N GLU A 83 -20.97 18.43 -5.91
CA GLU A 83 -21.34 19.59 -6.72
C GLU A 83 -20.55 19.59 -8.04
N LYS A 84 -21.24 19.84 -9.16
CA LYS A 84 -20.59 19.95 -10.47
C LYS A 84 -19.91 21.31 -10.66
N THR A 85 -20.46 22.34 -10.01
CA THR A 85 -19.96 23.72 -10.04
C THR A 85 -20.00 24.30 -8.64
N PHE A 86 -19.01 25.09 -8.28
CA PHE A 86 -18.96 25.77 -6.99
C PHE A 86 -18.18 27.09 -7.12
N SER A 87 -18.42 28.00 -6.20
CA SER A 87 -17.73 29.29 -6.10
C SER A 87 -16.94 29.33 -4.80
N VAL A 88 -15.81 30.01 -4.82
CA VAL A 88 -14.96 30.23 -3.65
C VAL A 88 -14.58 31.71 -3.61
N ASN A 89 -14.63 32.32 -2.44
CA ASN A 89 -14.18 33.70 -2.30
C ASN A 89 -12.67 33.75 -2.36
N LEU A 90 -12.12 34.80 -2.97
CA LEU A 90 -10.67 34.98 -3.05
C LEU A 90 -10.00 35.07 -1.68
N SER A 91 -10.70 35.62 -0.69
CA SER A 91 -10.25 35.66 0.70
C SER A 91 -9.98 34.29 1.31
N ASP A 92 -10.72 33.28 0.88
CA ASP A 92 -10.59 31.90 1.39
C ASP A 92 -9.28 31.23 0.92
N PHE A 93 -8.64 31.79 -0.13
CA PHE A 93 -7.34 31.34 -0.64
C PHE A 93 -6.15 32.10 -0.04
N ALA A 94 -6.38 33.23 0.62
CA ALA A 94 -5.30 34.12 1.07
C ALA A 94 -4.35 33.43 2.08
N GLU A 95 -4.87 32.44 2.83
CA GLU A 95 -4.12 31.69 3.83
C GLU A 95 -3.49 30.41 3.31
N TYR A 96 -3.76 30.04 2.03
CA TYR A 96 -3.32 28.77 1.47
C TYR A 96 -2.39 28.95 0.28
N ASP A 97 -1.30 28.20 0.27
CA ASP A 97 -0.34 28.18 -0.83
C ASP A 97 -0.78 27.26 -2.00
N LEU A 98 -2.01 26.69 -1.92
CA LEU A 98 -2.54 25.73 -2.89
C LEU A 98 -3.80 26.26 -3.60
N TRP A 99 -3.60 26.71 -4.84
CA TRP A 99 -4.67 27.28 -5.67
C TRP A 99 -5.15 26.24 -6.69
N THR A 100 -5.72 25.13 -6.22
CA THR A 100 -6.30 24.10 -7.09
C THR A 100 -7.79 23.94 -6.80
N PRO A 101 -8.64 23.66 -7.81
CA PRO A 101 -10.06 23.40 -7.58
C PRO A 101 -10.31 22.27 -6.58
N ALA A 102 -9.47 21.23 -6.57
CA ALA A 102 -9.58 20.11 -5.64
C ALA A 102 -9.46 20.55 -4.18
N PHE A 103 -8.65 21.59 -3.88
CA PHE A 103 -8.43 22.05 -2.51
C PHE A 103 -9.73 22.57 -1.87
N SER A 104 -10.56 23.25 -2.64
CA SER A 104 -11.83 23.86 -2.20
C SER A 104 -13.06 23.06 -2.61
N TYR A 105 -12.89 21.88 -3.23
CA TYR A 105 -14.00 21.09 -3.70
C TYR A 105 -14.96 20.71 -2.56
N PRO A 106 -16.26 21.08 -2.66
CA PRO A 106 -17.20 20.97 -1.55
C PRO A 106 -17.28 19.57 -0.94
N LEU A 107 -17.23 18.52 -1.75
CA LEU A 107 -17.23 17.14 -1.26
C LEU A 107 -16.12 16.91 -0.23
N TYR A 108 -14.89 17.33 -0.53
CA TYR A 108 -13.74 17.08 0.35
C TYR A 108 -13.77 17.96 1.60
N VAL A 109 -14.15 19.23 1.40
CA VAL A 109 -14.26 20.20 2.49
C VAL A 109 -15.39 19.82 3.46
N ASN A 110 -16.56 19.49 2.94
CA ASN A 110 -17.72 19.14 3.76
C ASN A 110 -17.55 17.79 4.46
N THR A 111 -16.84 16.83 3.83
CA THR A 111 -16.46 15.57 4.47
C THR A 111 -15.58 15.83 5.69
N LEU A 112 -14.53 16.64 5.56
CA LEU A 112 -13.66 17.00 6.68
C LEU A 112 -14.44 17.72 7.79
N LYS A 113 -15.27 18.72 7.42
CA LYS A 113 -16.11 19.46 8.39
C LYS A 113 -17.08 18.53 9.13
N ALA A 114 -17.68 17.55 8.46
CA ALA A 114 -18.58 16.57 9.08
C ALA A 114 -17.84 15.70 10.12
N ILE A 115 -16.62 15.28 9.79
CA ILE A 115 -15.75 14.53 10.71
C ILE A 115 -15.38 15.38 11.93
N GLN A 116 -14.85 16.58 11.73
CA GLN A 116 -14.43 17.51 12.78
C GLN A 116 -15.58 17.98 13.69
N LYS A 117 -16.80 18.07 13.14
CA LYS A 117 -17.98 18.38 13.93
C LYS A 117 -18.37 17.25 14.90
N LYS A 118 -18.09 16.02 14.51
CA LYS A 118 -18.53 14.82 15.26
C LYS A 118 -17.47 14.29 16.20
N TRP A 119 -16.21 14.35 15.78
CA TRP A 119 -15.09 13.71 16.46
C TRP A 119 -13.93 14.67 16.66
N GLN A 120 -13.20 14.48 17.75
CA GLN A 120 -11.88 15.07 17.86
C GLN A 120 -11.00 14.57 16.71
N THR A 121 -10.29 15.47 16.07
CA THR A 121 -9.28 15.12 15.06
C THR A 121 -7.90 15.58 15.53
N ILE A 122 -6.88 14.87 15.11
CA ILE A 122 -5.49 15.13 15.45
C ILE A 122 -4.68 15.16 14.15
N PRO A 123 -3.86 16.20 13.93
CA PRO A 123 -2.96 16.22 12.77
C PRO A 123 -2.03 15.01 12.77
N LEU A 124 -1.84 14.38 11.61
CA LEU A 124 -0.96 13.22 11.46
C LEU A 124 0.46 13.51 11.97
N SER A 125 0.93 14.76 11.83
CA SER A 125 2.24 15.22 12.34
C SER A 125 2.41 15.06 13.84
N GLU A 126 1.35 15.12 14.64
CA GLU A 126 1.43 14.93 16.09
C GLU A 126 1.66 13.47 16.47
N ILE A 127 1.05 12.55 15.73
CA ILE A 127 0.94 11.13 16.12
C ILE A 127 1.88 10.21 15.34
N ALA A 128 2.40 10.63 14.19
CA ALA A 128 3.27 9.81 13.36
C ALA A 128 4.46 10.59 12.78
N THR A 129 5.55 9.87 12.58
CA THR A 129 6.64 10.34 11.73
C THR A 129 6.30 10.03 10.28
N VAL A 130 6.56 10.97 9.39
CA VAL A 130 6.39 10.82 7.94
C VAL A 130 7.77 10.80 7.31
N LYS A 131 8.17 9.69 6.73
CA LYS A 131 9.47 9.55 6.06
C LYS A 131 9.26 9.10 4.62
N LYS A 132 9.74 9.91 3.68
CA LYS A 132 9.75 9.60 2.24
C LYS A 132 10.61 8.37 1.97
N GLY A 133 10.21 7.55 1.01
CA GLY A 133 11.02 6.47 0.46
C GLY A 133 12.23 6.99 -0.32
N ASN A 134 13.08 6.10 -0.78
CA ASN A 134 14.33 6.44 -1.43
C ASN A 134 14.16 6.62 -2.94
N GLU A 135 14.85 7.62 -3.45
CA GLU A 135 15.06 7.82 -4.89
C GLU A 135 16.37 7.15 -5.28
N VAL A 136 16.28 6.13 -6.11
CA VAL A 136 17.48 5.39 -6.57
C VAL A 136 18.00 5.90 -7.90
N GLY A 137 17.28 6.83 -8.54
CA GLY A 137 17.60 7.36 -9.87
C GLY A 137 17.21 6.41 -11.01
N SER A 138 16.70 6.97 -12.09
CA SER A 138 16.22 6.20 -13.26
C SER A 138 17.31 5.26 -13.85
N ASP A 139 18.56 5.71 -13.84
CA ASP A 139 19.69 4.96 -14.43
C ASP A 139 20.03 3.67 -13.66
N ASN A 140 19.60 3.57 -12.41
CA ASN A 140 19.85 2.41 -11.58
C ASN A 140 18.76 1.34 -11.68
N TYR A 141 17.55 1.68 -12.16
CA TYR A 141 16.46 0.71 -12.26
C TYR A 141 16.84 -0.55 -13.05
N ASN A 142 17.54 -0.40 -14.17
CA ASN A 142 17.98 -1.56 -14.96
C ASN A 142 18.97 -2.48 -14.22
N LYS A 143 19.74 -1.94 -13.25
CA LYS A 143 20.66 -2.71 -12.44
C LYS A 143 19.95 -3.55 -11.36
N TYR A 144 18.72 -3.17 -11.01
CA TYR A 144 17.92 -3.77 -9.93
C TYR A 144 16.84 -4.73 -10.42
N LEU A 145 16.82 -5.04 -11.73
CA LEU A 145 15.86 -5.99 -12.31
C LEU A 145 16.21 -7.45 -12.03
N ASP A 146 17.52 -7.76 -11.87
CA ASP A 146 17.98 -9.13 -11.69
C ASP A 146 18.23 -9.41 -10.22
N LYS A 147 17.29 -10.17 -9.62
CA LYS A 147 17.38 -10.60 -8.23
C LYS A 147 18.54 -11.57 -8.02
N LYS A 148 19.37 -11.29 -7.01
CA LYS A 148 20.30 -12.24 -6.38
C LYS A 148 19.71 -12.73 -5.06
N ASP A 149 20.22 -13.82 -4.52
CA ASP A 149 19.66 -14.49 -3.32
C ASP A 149 19.62 -13.59 -2.08
N SER A 150 20.57 -12.66 -1.95
CA SER A 150 20.64 -11.69 -0.84
C SER A 150 19.89 -10.38 -1.08
N ASP A 151 19.35 -10.16 -2.27
CA ASP A 151 18.78 -8.87 -2.64
C ASP A 151 17.45 -8.59 -1.93
N ILE A 152 17.26 -7.32 -1.58
CA ILE A 152 16.12 -6.83 -0.85
C ILE A 152 15.07 -6.29 -1.82
N PRO A 153 13.76 -6.63 -1.66
CA PRO A 153 12.67 -6.07 -2.45
C PRO A 153 12.67 -4.54 -2.44
N PHE A 154 12.61 -3.94 -3.63
CA PHE A 154 12.43 -2.50 -3.84
C PHE A 154 11.00 -2.22 -4.27
N ILE A 155 10.20 -1.72 -3.35
CA ILE A 155 8.75 -1.58 -3.49
C ILE A 155 8.41 -0.21 -4.07
N ARG A 156 7.74 -0.23 -5.23
CA ARG A 156 7.18 0.96 -5.89
C ARG A 156 5.68 1.08 -5.61
N THR A 157 5.06 2.17 -6.01
CA THR A 157 3.61 2.38 -5.86
C THR A 157 2.76 1.31 -6.56
N SER A 158 3.28 0.71 -7.66
CA SER A 158 2.64 -0.41 -8.36
C SER A 158 2.63 -1.71 -7.56
N ASP A 159 3.55 -1.84 -6.62
CA ASP A 159 3.80 -3.07 -5.87
C ASP A 159 3.01 -3.10 -4.53
N LEU A 160 2.11 -2.13 -4.34
CA LEU A 160 1.10 -2.18 -3.28
C LEU A 160 -0.18 -2.82 -3.83
N VAL A 161 -0.52 -3.99 -3.32
CA VAL A 161 -1.69 -4.78 -3.76
C VAL A 161 -2.46 -5.27 -2.54
N ASN A 162 -3.79 -5.07 -2.53
CA ASN A 162 -4.65 -5.56 -1.45
C ASN A 162 -4.18 -5.19 -0.04
N TYR A 163 -3.73 -3.93 0.13
CA TYR A 163 -3.26 -3.36 1.42
C TYR A 163 -1.94 -3.93 1.95
N GLU A 164 -1.18 -4.66 1.14
CA GLU A 164 0.13 -5.22 1.48
C GLU A 164 1.15 -4.92 0.38
N VAL A 165 2.43 -5.11 0.69
CA VAL A 165 3.50 -5.04 -0.30
C VAL A 165 3.57 -6.36 -1.08
N ASP A 166 3.85 -6.26 -2.38
CA ASP A 166 4.09 -7.43 -3.20
C ASP A 166 5.31 -8.19 -2.67
N GLN A 167 5.15 -9.49 -2.53
CA GLN A 167 6.21 -10.39 -2.06
C GLN A 167 7.26 -10.64 -3.14
N PHE A 168 6.91 -10.43 -4.41
CA PHE A 168 7.76 -10.69 -5.57
C PHE A 168 7.75 -9.52 -6.56
N PRO A 169 8.20 -8.32 -6.14
CA PRO A 169 8.22 -7.16 -7.03
C PRO A 169 9.23 -7.37 -8.16
N ASP A 170 9.15 -6.52 -9.19
CA ASP A 170 10.08 -6.57 -10.32
C ASP A 170 11.51 -6.15 -9.94
N PHE A 171 11.70 -5.37 -8.88
CA PHE A 171 12.97 -4.75 -8.54
C PHE A 171 13.49 -5.18 -7.19
N TYR A 172 14.81 -5.38 -7.13
CA TYR A 172 15.53 -5.75 -5.92
C TYR A 172 16.79 -4.92 -5.80
N ILE A 173 17.22 -4.64 -4.59
CA ILE A 173 18.41 -3.86 -4.28
C ILE A 173 19.42 -4.74 -3.52
N PRO A 174 20.71 -4.69 -3.87
CA PRO A 174 21.75 -5.41 -3.12
C PRO A 174 21.74 -5.04 -1.63
N GLU A 175 22.05 -6.02 -0.77
CA GLU A 175 22.05 -5.83 0.69
C GLU A 175 22.97 -4.67 1.12
N GLU A 176 24.12 -4.46 0.44
CA GLU A 176 25.03 -3.37 0.72
C GLU A 176 24.37 -2.00 0.55
N ILE A 177 23.61 -1.82 -0.55
CA ILE A 177 22.85 -0.60 -0.79
C ILE A 177 21.73 -0.44 0.23
N TYR A 178 21.09 -1.53 0.64
CA TYR A 178 20.08 -1.48 1.71
C TYR A 178 20.68 -0.93 3.02
N GLN A 179 21.86 -1.37 3.37
CA GLN A 179 22.55 -0.89 4.58
C GLN A 179 22.93 0.60 4.48
N GLU A 180 23.40 1.04 3.32
CA GLU A 180 23.75 2.46 3.08
C GLU A 180 22.53 3.38 3.14
N LEU A 181 21.39 2.97 2.59
CA LEU A 181 20.16 3.77 2.55
C LEU A 181 19.50 3.88 3.92
N MET A 182 19.86 3.07 4.89
CA MET A 182 19.36 3.09 6.28
C MET A 182 17.82 3.19 6.35
N GLN A 183 17.13 2.50 5.44
CA GLN A 183 15.67 2.39 5.49
C GLN A 183 15.28 1.28 6.46
N ASP A 184 14.78 1.69 7.59
CA ASP A 184 14.30 0.78 8.61
C ASP A 184 12.77 0.59 8.52
N VAL A 185 12.29 -0.10 7.49
CA VAL A 185 10.88 -0.52 7.45
C VAL A 185 10.65 -1.57 8.53
N LYS A 186 9.66 -1.36 9.40
CA LYS A 186 9.37 -2.24 10.54
C LYS A 186 7.90 -2.66 10.55
N ALA A 187 7.63 -3.81 11.13
CA ALA A 187 6.25 -4.25 11.37
C ALA A 187 5.42 -3.17 12.09
N GLY A 188 4.24 -2.91 11.58
CA GLY A 188 3.36 -1.84 12.05
C GLY A 188 3.57 -0.48 11.39
N ASP A 189 4.58 -0.33 10.50
CA ASP A 189 4.64 0.85 9.66
C ASP A 189 3.49 0.86 8.65
N VAL A 190 2.85 2.00 8.48
CA VAL A 190 1.84 2.19 7.44
C VAL A 190 2.49 2.89 6.26
N LEU A 191 2.36 2.30 5.08
CA LEU A 191 2.77 2.92 3.82
C LEU A 191 1.60 3.69 3.22
N PHE A 192 1.91 4.81 2.59
CA PHE A 192 0.93 5.62 1.88
C PHE A 192 1.52 6.18 0.58
N THR A 193 0.80 6.01 -0.53
CA THR A 193 1.28 6.49 -1.84
C THR A 193 1.01 7.97 -2.01
N LYS A 194 2.04 8.70 -2.47
CA LYS A 194 2.01 10.16 -2.64
C LYS A 194 2.23 10.63 -4.07
N ASP A 195 2.73 9.78 -4.96
CA ASP A 195 2.97 10.10 -6.36
C ASP A 195 2.26 9.11 -7.29
N GLY A 196 1.78 9.59 -8.42
CA GLY A 196 1.06 8.79 -9.41
C GLY A 196 -0.28 8.29 -8.88
N LYS A 197 -0.37 7.05 -8.43
CA LYS A 197 -1.56 6.46 -7.82
C LYS A 197 -1.63 6.83 -6.34
N ILE A 198 -2.16 8.02 -6.07
CA ILE A 198 -2.22 8.62 -4.72
C ILE A 198 -3.30 7.98 -3.85
N GLY A 199 -3.05 7.89 -2.54
CA GLY A 199 -4.05 7.53 -1.54
C GLY A 199 -4.22 6.03 -1.32
N MET A 200 -3.30 5.21 -1.82
CA MET A 200 -3.23 3.80 -1.44
C MET A 200 -2.48 3.64 -0.13
N SER A 201 -2.96 2.75 0.71
CA SER A 201 -2.29 2.39 1.97
C SER A 201 -1.99 0.90 2.02
N ALA A 202 -0.88 0.55 2.70
CA ALA A 202 -0.52 -0.81 3.04
C ALA A 202 0.12 -0.81 4.43
N MET A 203 0.17 -1.96 5.07
CA MET A 203 0.85 -2.10 6.36
C MET A 203 1.97 -3.12 6.24
N ILE A 204 3.12 -2.76 6.80
CA ILE A 204 4.29 -3.64 6.88
C ILE A 204 4.08 -4.66 7.99
N THR A 205 4.32 -5.92 7.66
CA THR A 205 4.25 -7.04 8.59
C THR A 205 5.65 -7.48 9.05
N LYS A 206 5.71 -8.39 10.00
CA LYS A 206 6.99 -8.89 10.54
C LYS A 206 7.83 -9.68 9.52
N ASN A 207 7.20 -10.15 8.44
CA ASN A 207 7.87 -10.91 7.39
C ASN A 207 8.28 -10.05 6.20
N ASP A 208 7.99 -8.75 6.23
CA ASP A 208 8.37 -7.82 5.18
C ASP A 208 9.73 -7.19 5.49
N LYS A 209 10.73 -7.47 4.65
CA LYS A 209 11.99 -6.74 4.58
C LYS A 209 12.02 -6.07 3.21
N ALA A 210 12.07 -4.75 3.16
CA ALA A 210 11.96 -4.02 1.90
C ALA A 210 12.56 -2.61 2.00
N ILE A 211 12.86 -2.05 0.84
CA ILE A 211 13.05 -0.60 0.65
C ILE A 211 11.83 -0.07 -0.11
N ILE A 212 11.34 1.08 0.30
CA ILE A 212 10.25 1.76 -0.39
C ILE A 212 10.77 2.87 -1.31
N ALA A 213 10.20 2.96 -2.52
CA ALA A 213 10.52 4.01 -3.48
C ALA A 213 9.97 5.38 -3.06
N SER A 214 10.53 6.44 -3.63
CA SER A 214 10.20 7.83 -3.32
C SER A 214 8.75 8.24 -3.59
N GLY A 215 8.01 7.47 -4.40
CA GLY A 215 6.57 7.67 -4.64
C GLY A 215 5.68 7.33 -3.44
N MET A 216 6.25 6.85 -2.34
CA MET A 216 5.56 6.51 -1.11
C MET A 216 6.21 7.17 0.10
N VAL A 217 5.44 7.20 1.18
CA VAL A 217 5.94 7.53 2.52
C VAL A 217 5.68 6.37 3.48
N ARG A 218 6.54 6.28 4.47
CA ARG A 218 6.37 5.44 5.65
C ARG A 218 5.87 6.31 6.81
N LEU A 219 4.82 5.85 7.43
CA LEU A 219 4.20 6.44 8.61
C LEU A 219 4.46 5.50 9.80
N ARG A 220 5.10 6.01 10.83
CA ARG A 220 5.34 5.26 12.08
C ARG A 220 4.81 6.05 13.24
N LEU A 221 3.98 5.41 14.07
CA LEU A 221 3.44 6.06 15.25
C LEU A 221 4.55 6.51 16.20
N LYS A 222 4.36 7.69 16.74
CA LYS A 222 5.15 8.27 17.82
C LYS A 222 4.61 7.82 19.19
N ALA A 223 5.36 8.07 20.25
CA ALA A 223 4.92 7.80 21.62
C ALA A 223 3.65 8.59 21.98
N GLU A 224 3.49 9.77 21.43
CA GLU A 224 2.35 10.68 21.62
C GLU A 224 1.01 10.06 21.19
N ALA A 225 1.03 9.16 20.19
CA ALA A 225 -0.17 8.45 19.73
C ALA A 225 -0.86 7.65 20.86
N LYS A 226 -0.09 7.21 21.86
CA LYS A 226 -0.62 6.49 23.03
C LYS A 226 -1.61 7.32 23.85
N LYS A 227 -1.48 8.65 23.86
CA LYS A 227 -2.43 9.54 24.57
C LYS A 227 -3.84 9.42 24.04
N TYR A 228 -3.97 9.01 22.77
CA TYR A 228 -5.22 8.88 22.05
C TYR A 228 -5.65 7.41 21.85
N ASN A 229 -4.95 6.45 22.48
CA ASN A 229 -5.14 5.01 22.27
C ASN A 229 -5.02 4.59 20.80
N LEU A 230 -4.24 5.31 20.00
CA LEU A 230 -4.05 5.00 18.60
C LEU A 230 -3.09 3.83 18.41
N SER A 231 -3.49 2.89 17.56
CA SER A 231 -2.66 1.81 17.05
C SER A 231 -2.30 2.05 15.57
N SER A 232 -1.26 1.38 15.09
CA SER A 232 -0.90 1.39 13.66
C SER A 232 -2.03 0.83 12.79
N GLU A 233 -2.73 -0.16 13.31
CA GLU A 233 -3.85 -0.83 12.66
C GLU A 233 -5.05 0.12 12.48
N TYR A 234 -5.35 0.91 13.51
CA TYR A 234 -6.38 1.93 13.42
C TYR A 234 -5.98 3.03 12.42
N LEU A 235 -4.74 3.53 12.51
CA LEU A 235 -4.21 4.51 11.54
C LEU A 235 -4.30 3.98 10.10
N PHE A 236 -3.95 2.70 9.90
CA PHE A 236 -4.06 2.05 8.60
C PHE A 236 -5.51 2.08 8.07
N ILE A 237 -6.51 1.69 8.89
CA ILE A 237 -7.92 1.75 8.47
C ILE A 237 -8.31 3.17 8.10
N VAL A 238 -8.03 4.15 8.93
CA VAL A 238 -8.35 5.56 8.65
C VAL A 238 -7.76 6.00 7.30
N LEU A 239 -6.52 5.66 7.02
CA LEU A 239 -5.86 6.03 5.75
C LEU A 239 -6.31 5.19 4.55
N SER A 240 -6.87 4.00 4.77
CA SER A 240 -7.40 3.15 3.70
C SER A 240 -8.78 3.57 3.20
N LEU A 241 -9.49 4.39 4.00
CA LEU A 241 -10.83 4.85 3.66
C LEU A 241 -10.79 6.04 2.69
N LYS A 242 -11.82 6.12 1.89
CA LYS A 242 -11.98 7.16 0.90
C LYS A 242 -12.09 8.56 1.53
N GLU A 243 -12.87 8.69 2.57
CA GLU A 243 -13.21 9.95 3.22
C GLU A 243 -12.08 10.52 4.09
N THR A 244 -11.29 9.66 4.70
CA THR A 244 -10.23 10.03 5.65
C THR A 244 -8.81 9.88 5.12
N GLY A 245 -8.63 9.09 4.03
CA GLY A 245 -7.34 8.90 3.35
C GLY A 245 -7.30 9.53 1.96
N LEU A 246 -8.15 9.04 1.04
CA LEU A 246 -8.10 9.45 -0.37
C LEU A 246 -8.54 10.90 -0.60
N TYR A 247 -9.65 11.34 0.00
CA TYR A 247 -10.14 12.71 -0.19
C TYR A 247 -9.18 13.77 0.35
N PRO A 248 -8.62 13.64 1.56
CA PRO A 248 -7.55 14.52 2.02
C PRO A 248 -6.33 14.52 1.09
N ALA A 249 -5.97 13.36 0.52
CA ALA A 249 -4.86 13.24 -0.39
C ALA A 249 -5.12 14.00 -1.71
N ILE A 250 -6.24 13.73 -2.38
CA ILE A 250 -6.61 14.44 -3.62
C ILE A 250 -6.72 15.95 -3.38
N ARG A 251 -7.34 16.36 -2.28
CA ARG A 251 -7.51 17.76 -1.91
C ARG A 251 -6.17 18.50 -1.86
N ARG A 252 -5.10 17.85 -1.42
CA ARG A 252 -3.79 18.47 -1.20
C ARG A 252 -2.75 18.14 -2.29
N THR A 253 -3.18 17.44 -3.33
CA THR A 253 -2.31 17.06 -4.45
C THR A 253 -2.13 18.21 -5.42
N VAL A 254 -0.92 18.34 -5.94
CA VAL A 254 -0.58 19.23 -7.05
C VAL A 254 -0.28 18.38 -8.29
N VAL A 255 -0.82 18.78 -9.43
CA VAL A 255 -0.46 18.20 -10.72
C VAL A 255 0.42 19.21 -11.44
N ALA A 256 1.74 19.01 -11.35
CA ALA A 256 2.70 19.93 -11.95
C ALA A 256 2.96 19.64 -13.43
N SER A 257 2.76 18.40 -13.87
CA SER A 257 2.86 17.99 -15.28
C SER A 257 1.81 16.92 -15.60
N THR A 258 2.20 15.66 -15.61
CA THR A 258 1.30 14.52 -15.87
C THR A 258 1.07 13.67 -14.65
N ILE A 259 1.94 13.77 -13.63
CA ILE A 259 1.91 12.91 -12.45
C ILE A 259 1.42 13.73 -11.25
N PRO A 260 0.31 13.31 -10.60
CA PRO A 260 -0.12 13.89 -9.35
C PRO A 260 0.95 13.71 -8.26
N HIS A 261 1.16 14.74 -7.46
CA HIS A 261 2.16 14.75 -6.39
C HIS A 261 1.60 15.33 -5.10
N LEU A 262 1.70 14.58 -4.01
CA LEU A 262 1.35 14.98 -2.65
C LEU A 262 2.65 15.19 -1.85
N ARG A 263 2.92 16.42 -1.43
CA ARG A 263 4.09 16.72 -0.59
C ARG A 263 3.93 16.16 0.82
N GLU A 264 5.04 15.75 1.44
CA GLU A 264 5.05 15.18 2.79
C GLU A 264 4.50 16.15 3.83
N GLU A 265 4.79 17.46 3.69
CA GLU A 265 4.29 18.51 4.58
C GLU A 265 2.78 18.57 4.60
N ARG A 266 2.14 18.39 3.43
CA ARG A 266 0.69 18.38 3.31
C ARG A 266 0.04 17.10 3.81
N LEU A 267 0.75 15.98 3.70
CA LEU A 267 0.31 14.72 4.32
C LEU A 267 0.31 14.83 5.85
N LYS A 268 1.28 15.54 6.43
CA LYS A 268 1.36 15.81 7.88
C LYS A 268 0.14 16.55 8.43
N GLU A 269 -0.58 17.30 7.58
CA GLU A 269 -1.80 18.02 7.94
C GLU A 269 -3.07 17.16 7.91
N PHE A 270 -2.99 15.87 7.58
CA PHE A 270 -4.17 15.01 7.57
C PHE A 270 -4.75 14.90 8.97
N GLU A 271 -6.04 15.16 9.06
CA GLU A 271 -6.80 15.11 10.31
C GLU A 271 -7.29 13.68 10.56
N ILE A 272 -6.72 13.06 11.57
CA ILE A 272 -7.04 11.68 11.96
C ILE A 272 -8.15 11.71 13.01
N PRO A 273 -9.36 11.20 12.71
CA PRO A 273 -10.45 11.16 13.68
C PRO A 273 -10.18 10.16 14.79
N ILE A 274 -10.52 10.55 16.02
CA ILE A 274 -10.38 9.71 17.21
C ILE A 274 -11.76 9.25 17.62
N LEU A 275 -12.09 8.01 17.31
CA LEU A 275 -13.33 7.39 17.75
C LEU A 275 -13.25 7.04 19.25
N ASP A 276 -14.35 6.52 19.82
CA ASP A 276 -14.31 5.97 21.16
C ASP A 276 -13.34 4.78 21.25
N LYS A 277 -12.77 4.59 22.45
CA LYS A 277 -11.73 3.57 22.67
C LYS A 277 -12.20 2.16 22.28
N THR A 278 -13.43 1.80 22.61
CA THR A 278 -13.97 0.46 22.32
C THR A 278 -14.02 0.19 20.81
N SER A 279 -14.48 1.17 20.04
CA SER A 279 -14.53 1.07 18.58
C SER A 279 -13.11 0.99 17.96
N MET A 280 -12.16 1.77 18.46
CA MET A 280 -10.77 1.70 17.99
C MET A 280 -10.11 0.36 18.34
N ASP A 281 -10.37 -0.18 19.53
CA ASP A 281 -9.84 -1.48 19.96
C ASP A 281 -10.43 -2.62 19.11
N GLU A 282 -11.73 -2.55 18.78
CA GLU A 282 -12.40 -3.53 17.90
C GLU A 282 -11.81 -3.53 16.50
N ILE A 283 -11.64 -2.35 15.89
CA ILE A 283 -10.98 -2.17 14.58
C ILE A 283 -9.55 -2.70 14.64
N THR A 284 -8.79 -2.34 15.67
CA THR A 284 -7.41 -2.78 15.85
C THR A 284 -7.31 -4.30 15.89
N LYS A 285 -8.21 -4.97 16.60
CA LYS A 285 -8.22 -6.44 16.70
C LYS A 285 -8.46 -7.10 15.34
N LEU A 286 -9.45 -6.62 14.59
CA LEU A 286 -9.76 -7.16 13.26
C LEU A 286 -8.60 -6.97 12.29
N VAL A 287 -7.99 -5.79 12.27
CA VAL A 287 -6.86 -5.52 11.38
C VAL A 287 -5.65 -6.41 11.72
N LYS A 288 -5.36 -6.62 13.01
CA LYS A 288 -4.32 -7.58 13.43
C LYS A 288 -4.60 -8.97 12.89
N GLU A 289 -5.81 -9.49 13.10
CA GLU A 289 -6.23 -10.80 12.58
C GLU A 289 -6.05 -10.88 11.05
N ALA A 290 -6.48 -9.86 10.32
CA ALA A 290 -6.35 -9.82 8.87
C ALA A 290 -4.87 -9.86 8.42
N PHE A 291 -3.99 -9.12 9.06
CA PHE A 291 -2.57 -9.11 8.70
C PHE A 291 -1.82 -10.37 9.17
N GLU A 292 -2.27 -11.05 10.22
CA GLU A 292 -1.78 -12.39 10.56
C GLU A 292 -2.11 -13.40 9.46
N LEU A 293 -3.34 -13.38 8.92
CA LEU A 293 -3.73 -14.23 7.78
C LEU A 293 -2.91 -13.90 6.52
N LYS A 294 -2.62 -12.62 6.27
CA LYS A 294 -1.74 -12.21 5.15
C LYS A 294 -0.31 -12.74 5.33
N ASP A 295 0.22 -12.72 6.53
CA ASP A 295 1.52 -13.30 6.83
C ASP A 295 1.54 -14.82 6.61
N GLU A 296 0.48 -15.52 7.01
CA GLU A 296 0.35 -16.95 6.77
C GLU A 296 0.24 -17.26 5.27
N LYS A 297 -0.55 -16.47 4.52
CA LYS A 297 -0.60 -16.56 3.06
C LYS A 297 0.79 -16.40 2.44
N LYS A 298 1.55 -15.39 2.86
CA LYS A 298 2.90 -15.14 2.34
C LYS A 298 3.82 -16.33 2.54
N LYS A 299 3.75 -17.00 3.69
CA LYS A 299 4.53 -18.21 3.97
C LYS A 299 4.15 -19.36 3.05
N LEU A 300 2.84 -19.59 2.86
CA LEU A 300 2.35 -20.64 1.97
C LEU A 300 2.80 -20.41 0.52
N ILE A 301 2.69 -19.19 0.02
CA ILE A 301 3.15 -18.86 -1.34
C ILE A 301 4.67 -19.01 -1.49
N LYS A 302 5.44 -18.68 -0.46
CA LYS A 302 6.88 -18.93 -0.44
C LYS A 302 7.19 -20.43 -0.49
N GLU A 303 6.49 -21.23 0.30
CA GLU A 303 6.61 -22.69 0.30
C GLU A 303 6.28 -23.31 -1.07
N VAL A 304 5.20 -22.82 -1.72
CA VAL A 304 4.84 -23.22 -3.09
C VAL A 304 5.99 -22.96 -4.07
N ARG A 305 6.64 -21.79 -4.00
CA ARG A 305 7.77 -21.47 -4.88
C ARG A 305 8.96 -22.36 -4.61
N GLU A 306 9.32 -22.56 -3.35
CA GLU A 306 10.43 -23.43 -2.94
C GLU A 306 10.19 -24.88 -3.38
N GLU A 307 8.95 -25.37 -3.30
CA GLU A 307 8.57 -26.72 -3.75
C GLU A 307 8.71 -26.86 -5.27
N ILE A 308 8.33 -25.83 -6.04
CA ILE A 308 8.48 -25.83 -7.51
C ILE A 308 9.96 -25.70 -7.89
N ASP A 309 10.68 -24.71 -7.30
CA ASP A 309 12.07 -24.44 -7.66
C ASP A 309 12.98 -25.62 -7.29
N SER A 310 12.71 -26.33 -6.17
CA SER A 310 13.47 -27.51 -5.76
C SER A 310 13.38 -28.70 -6.73
N TYR A 311 12.30 -28.78 -7.52
CA TYR A 311 12.12 -29.81 -8.52
C TYR A 311 13.04 -29.64 -9.74
N PHE A 312 13.48 -28.42 -9.99
CA PHE A 312 14.31 -28.08 -11.14
C PHE A 312 15.81 -27.93 -10.81
N ASP A 313 16.20 -28.13 -9.57
CA ASP A 313 17.60 -27.89 -9.08
C ASP A 313 18.13 -26.50 -9.49
N ILE A 314 17.30 -25.44 -9.41
CA ILE A 314 17.62 -24.08 -9.87
C ILE A 314 17.78 -23.12 -8.70
#